data_9cbccbb2146fc6247f0f9aed9def6080
#
_entry.id   9cbccbb2146fc6247f0f9aed9def6080
#
_cell.length_a   1.000
_cell.length_b   1.000
_cell.length_c   1.000
_cell.angle_alpha   90.00
_cell.angle_beta   90.00
_cell.angle_gamma   90.00
#
_symmetry.space_group_name_H-M   'P 1'
#
loop_
_entity.id
_entity.type
_entity.pdbx_description
1 polymer ?
#
loop_
_entity_poly.entity_id
_entity_poly.type
_entity_poly.pdbx_seq_one_letter_code
_entity_poly.pdbx_strand_id
1 'polypeptide(L)'
;GICGLCYGRDLATGRLVEEGTAVGIIAAQSIGEPGTQLTMRTFHIGGAASRAAVASSVDAKSDGFIGFNPTMRYVTNGKGELVVISRSGEIVIADQHGRERERNKVPYGALLNVKPDQSLKAGTVLANWDPLTRPIITEFAGKAKFENVEEGVTVARQIDEATGLSTLVVIDARRRGPATKGVRPQVKLLNETGD
;
A
#
# COMPACT_ATOMS: atom_id res chain seq x y z
N GLY A 1 48.34 -0.16 9.46
CA GLY A 1 48.39 -0.06 7.99
C GLY A 1 47.92 -1.36 7.35
N ILE A 2 47.64 -1.32 6.07
CA ILE A 2 47.25 -2.49 5.26
C ILE A 2 48.50 -3.02 4.58
N CYS A 3 48.71 -4.35 4.57
CA CYS A 3 49.83 -4.97 3.88
C CYS A 3 49.72 -4.75 2.36
N GLY A 4 50.80 -4.27 1.71
CA GLY A 4 50.81 -4.01 0.28
C GLY A 4 50.57 -5.26 -0.58
N LEU A 5 51.03 -6.44 -0.15
CA LEU A 5 50.75 -7.71 -0.82
C LEU A 5 49.28 -8.12 -0.70
N CYS A 6 48.62 -7.85 0.45
CA CYS A 6 47.20 -8.12 0.64
C CYS A 6 46.31 -7.12 -0.11
N TYR A 7 46.76 -5.86 -0.23
CA TYR A 7 46.03 -4.86 -1.03
C TYR A 7 46.18 -5.16 -2.53
N GLY A 8 47.38 -5.51 -2.98
CA GLY A 8 47.65 -5.92 -4.35
C GLY A 8 48.01 -4.75 -5.27
N ARG A 9 47.32 -4.69 -6.41
CA ARG A 9 47.64 -3.75 -7.50
C ARG A 9 47.07 -2.35 -7.24
N ASP A 10 47.91 -1.34 -7.38
CA ASP A 10 47.43 0.04 -7.50
C ASP A 10 46.81 0.25 -8.89
N LEU A 11 45.58 0.78 -8.92
CA LEU A 11 44.80 0.97 -10.16
C LEU A 11 45.39 2.09 -11.04
N ALA A 12 46.05 3.06 -10.47
CA ALA A 12 46.62 4.19 -11.20
C ALA A 12 47.91 3.78 -11.95
N THR A 13 48.81 3.03 -11.30
CA THR A 13 50.11 2.66 -11.85
C THR A 13 50.15 1.28 -12.47
N GLY A 14 49.19 0.43 -12.14
CA GLY A 14 49.11 -0.98 -12.58
C GLY A 14 50.18 -1.88 -11.94
N ARG A 15 50.91 -1.39 -10.95
CA ARG A 15 51.95 -2.11 -10.19
C ARG A 15 51.48 -2.45 -8.79
N LEU A 16 52.34 -3.17 -8.03
CA LEU A 16 52.08 -3.38 -6.61
C LEU A 16 52.04 -2.02 -5.90
N VAL A 17 51.05 -1.85 -4.99
CA VAL A 17 50.89 -0.60 -4.24
C VAL A 17 52.17 -0.25 -3.45
N GLU A 18 52.57 1.01 -3.52
CA GLU A 18 53.73 1.54 -2.80
C GLU A 18 53.37 1.99 -1.38
N GLU A 19 54.36 1.95 -0.47
CA GLU A 19 54.19 2.48 0.87
C GLU A 19 53.93 3.98 0.83
N GLY A 20 52.95 4.43 1.64
CA GLY A 20 52.53 5.82 1.67
C GLY A 20 51.30 6.13 0.78
N THR A 21 50.87 5.20 -0.06
CA THR A 21 49.64 5.37 -0.85
C THR A 21 48.42 5.46 0.07
N ALA A 22 47.60 6.48 -0.13
CA ALA A 22 46.41 6.76 0.70
C ALA A 22 45.22 5.83 0.35
N VAL A 23 45.42 4.53 0.46
CA VAL A 23 44.47 3.50 0.04
C VAL A 23 43.10 3.59 0.76
N GLY A 24 43.12 4.06 2.01
CA GLY A 24 41.89 4.28 2.78
C GLY A 24 41.02 5.40 2.21
N ILE A 25 41.63 6.48 1.72
CA ILE A 25 40.91 7.60 1.08
C ILE A 25 40.36 7.14 -0.26
N ILE A 26 41.09 6.40 -1.06
CA ILE A 26 40.66 5.85 -2.35
C ILE A 26 39.44 4.92 -2.14
N ALA A 27 39.50 4.04 -1.14
CA ALA A 27 38.38 3.17 -0.78
C ALA A 27 37.18 3.97 -0.31
N ALA A 28 37.36 4.98 0.55
CA ALA A 28 36.31 5.82 1.05
C ALA A 28 35.60 6.59 -0.08
N GLN A 29 36.32 7.11 -1.04
CA GLN A 29 35.80 7.81 -2.19
C GLN A 29 35.00 6.87 -3.12
N SER A 30 35.57 5.68 -3.41
CA SER A 30 34.90 4.71 -4.29
C SER A 30 33.64 4.09 -3.70
N ILE A 31 33.51 4.04 -2.37
CA ILE A 31 32.31 3.59 -1.67
C ILE A 31 31.33 4.75 -1.46
N GLY A 32 31.82 5.93 -1.08
CA GLY A 32 31.03 7.07 -0.70
C GLY A 32 30.35 7.77 -1.87
N GLU A 33 31.00 7.90 -3.01
CA GLU A 33 30.46 8.56 -4.18
C GLU A 33 29.26 7.79 -4.74
N PRO A 34 29.31 6.50 -5.11
CA PRO A 34 28.14 5.76 -5.56
C PRO A 34 27.13 5.52 -4.44
N GLY A 35 27.55 5.49 -3.17
CA GLY A 35 26.66 5.42 -2.02
C GLY A 35 25.75 6.64 -1.94
N THR A 36 26.27 7.84 -2.17
CA THR A 36 25.48 9.07 -2.20
C THR A 36 24.49 9.08 -3.37
N GLN A 37 24.91 8.67 -4.55
CA GLN A 37 24.03 8.54 -5.73
C GLN A 37 22.94 7.48 -5.54
N LEU A 38 23.28 6.33 -4.97
CA LEU A 38 22.32 5.27 -4.63
C LEU A 38 21.33 5.73 -3.57
N THR A 39 21.76 6.48 -2.56
CA THR A 39 20.87 7.02 -1.52
C THR A 39 19.92 8.05 -2.10
N MET A 40 20.38 8.95 -2.97
CA MET A 40 19.51 9.90 -3.67
C MET A 40 18.53 9.19 -4.61
N ARG A 41 18.96 8.17 -5.34
CA ARG A 41 18.06 7.33 -6.17
C ARG A 41 17.08 6.49 -5.34
N THR A 42 17.50 5.95 -4.19
CA THR A 42 16.61 5.19 -3.31
C THR A 42 15.58 6.06 -2.61
N PHE A 43 15.85 7.34 -2.33
CA PHE A 43 14.80 8.26 -1.86
C PHE A 43 13.68 8.47 -2.88
N HIS A 44 13.99 8.44 -4.19
CA HIS A 44 13.00 8.55 -5.24
C HIS A 44 12.42 7.19 -5.69
N ILE A 45 13.21 6.10 -5.64
CA ILE A 45 12.83 4.76 -6.10
C ILE A 45 12.40 3.85 -4.94
N GLY A 46 12.97 4.02 -3.74
CA GLY A 46 12.64 3.22 -2.56
C GLY A 46 11.17 3.31 -2.15
N GLY A 47 10.54 4.47 -2.38
CA GLY A 47 9.09 4.60 -2.25
C GLY A 47 8.30 3.78 -3.29
N ALA A 48 8.80 3.63 -4.50
CA ALA A 48 8.15 2.84 -5.55
C ALA A 48 8.45 1.33 -5.42
N ALA A 49 9.68 0.95 -5.09
CA ALA A 49 10.06 -0.45 -4.87
C ALA A 49 9.45 -1.03 -3.59
N SER A 50 9.35 -0.22 -2.52
CA SER A 50 8.62 -0.60 -1.30
C SER A 50 7.11 -0.75 -1.55
N ARG A 51 6.56 0.00 -2.50
CA ARG A 51 5.16 -0.11 -2.91
C ARG A 51 4.88 -1.38 -3.71
N ALA A 52 5.82 -1.82 -4.54
CA ALA A 52 5.68 -3.05 -5.32
C ALA A 52 5.76 -4.33 -4.48
N ALA A 53 6.34 -4.25 -3.27
CA ALA A 53 6.48 -5.39 -2.37
C ALA A 53 5.30 -5.57 -1.39
N VAL A 54 4.34 -4.63 -1.36
CA VAL A 54 3.15 -4.76 -0.50
C VAL A 54 2.14 -5.66 -1.21
N ALA A 55 1.77 -6.77 -0.55
CA ALA A 55 0.78 -7.68 -1.08
C ALA A 55 -0.53 -6.93 -1.40
N SER A 56 -1.00 -7.09 -2.63
CA SER A 56 -2.24 -6.50 -3.15
C SER A 56 -3.31 -7.55 -3.47
N SER A 57 -2.98 -8.82 -3.32
CA SER A 57 -3.87 -9.94 -3.53
C SER A 57 -3.57 -11.09 -2.57
N VAL A 58 -4.50 -11.98 -2.43
CA VAL A 58 -4.32 -13.27 -1.77
C VAL A 58 -4.88 -14.37 -2.65
N ASP A 59 -4.08 -15.42 -2.82
CA ASP A 59 -4.38 -16.54 -3.69
C ASP A 59 -4.53 -17.83 -2.85
N ALA A 60 -5.40 -18.73 -3.29
CA ALA A 60 -5.57 -20.04 -2.70
C ALA A 60 -4.33 -20.91 -2.95
N LYS A 61 -3.77 -21.53 -1.92
CA LYS A 61 -2.65 -22.48 -2.02
C LYS A 61 -3.13 -23.94 -2.13
N SER A 62 -4.37 -24.19 -1.76
CA SER A 62 -4.98 -25.52 -1.76
C SER A 62 -6.34 -25.52 -2.43
N ASP A 63 -6.74 -26.69 -2.94
CA ASP A 63 -8.09 -26.92 -3.44
C ASP A 63 -9.08 -27.07 -2.29
N GLY A 64 -10.31 -26.59 -2.46
CA GLY A 64 -11.33 -26.73 -1.45
C GLY A 64 -12.58 -25.89 -1.69
N PHE A 65 -13.35 -25.69 -0.62
CA PHE A 65 -14.55 -24.88 -0.59
C PHE A 65 -14.32 -23.61 0.24
N ILE A 66 -14.87 -22.51 -0.22
CA ILE A 66 -14.77 -21.22 0.44
C ILE A 66 -15.73 -21.14 1.62
N GLY A 67 -15.20 -20.81 2.79
CA GLY A 67 -15.95 -20.34 3.93
C GLY A 67 -15.53 -18.93 4.34
N PHE A 68 -16.43 -18.17 4.90
CA PHE A 68 -16.12 -16.89 5.52
C PHE A 68 -16.25 -17.02 7.03
N ASN A 69 -15.35 -16.36 7.76
CA ASN A 69 -15.48 -16.35 9.22
C ASN A 69 -16.74 -15.56 9.63
N PRO A 70 -17.32 -15.85 10.85
CA PRO A 70 -18.57 -15.20 11.30
C PRO A 70 -18.48 -13.67 11.44
N THR A 71 -17.26 -13.14 11.56
CA THR A 71 -17.04 -11.68 11.67
C THR A 71 -16.88 -10.99 10.32
N MET A 72 -16.85 -11.75 9.23
CA MET A 72 -16.72 -11.20 7.89
C MET A 72 -18.03 -10.58 7.43
N ARG A 73 -17.99 -9.29 7.14
CA ARG A 73 -19.11 -8.56 6.52
C ARG A 73 -18.63 -8.00 5.20
N TYR A 74 -19.50 -8.03 4.24
CA TYR A 74 -19.27 -7.50 2.90
C TYR A 74 -20.54 -6.86 2.35
N VAL A 75 -20.37 -5.95 1.41
CA VAL A 75 -21.44 -5.30 0.65
C VAL A 75 -21.22 -5.52 -0.83
N THR A 76 -22.27 -5.50 -1.59
CA THR A 76 -22.19 -5.54 -3.06
C THR A 76 -22.13 -4.11 -3.58
N ASN A 77 -21.08 -3.77 -4.33
CA ASN A 77 -20.98 -2.46 -4.96
C ASN A 77 -21.90 -2.35 -6.18
N GLY A 78 -21.99 -1.15 -6.76
CA GLY A 78 -22.82 -0.89 -7.95
C GLY A 78 -22.42 -1.67 -9.21
N LYS A 79 -21.25 -2.33 -9.21
CA LYS A 79 -20.75 -3.20 -10.28
C LYS A 79 -21.05 -4.68 -10.04
N GLY A 80 -21.66 -5.03 -8.90
CA GLY A 80 -21.95 -6.41 -8.52
C GLY A 80 -20.77 -7.15 -7.84
N GLU A 81 -19.69 -6.45 -7.51
CA GLU A 81 -18.53 -7.01 -6.83
C GLU A 81 -18.73 -6.97 -5.31
N LEU A 82 -18.22 -7.98 -4.62
CA LEU A 82 -18.30 -8.07 -3.17
C LEU A 82 -17.12 -7.31 -2.55
N VAL A 83 -17.40 -6.36 -1.67
CA VAL A 83 -16.40 -5.53 -1.00
C VAL A 83 -16.43 -5.78 0.49
N VAL A 84 -15.28 -6.07 1.09
CA VAL A 84 -15.15 -6.34 2.53
C VAL A 84 -15.27 -5.06 3.33
N ILE A 85 -16.19 -5.05 4.32
CA ILE A 85 -16.41 -3.94 5.25
C ILE A 85 -16.05 -4.29 6.70
N SER A 86 -15.53 -5.47 6.95
CA SER A 86 -15.02 -5.88 8.27
C SER A 86 -13.53 -5.66 8.40
N ARG A 87 -13.07 -5.33 9.62
CA ARG A 87 -11.63 -5.17 9.91
C ARG A 87 -10.93 -6.49 10.18
N SER A 88 -11.68 -7.54 10.51
CA SER A 88 -11.21 -8.88 10.86
C SER A 88 -11.82 -9.95 9.96
N GLY A 89 -11.97 -9.65 8.67
CA GLY A 89 -12.45 -10.60 7.67
C GLY A 89 -11.40 -11.67 7.38
N GLU A 90 -11.82 -12.93 7.34
CA GLU A 90 -10.96 -14.06 6.97
C GLU A 90 -11.72 -14.98 6.03
N ILE A 91 -11.03 -15.40 4.96
CA ILE A 91 -11.46 -16.45 4.04
C ILE A 91 -10.83 -17.75 4.50
N VAL A 92 -11.65 -18.74 4.70
CA VAL A 92 -11.25 -20.09 5.08
C VAL A 92 -11.45 -21.01 3.89
N ILE A 93 -10.48 -21.87 3.61
CA ILE A 93 -10.59 -22.92 2.61
C ILE A 93 -10.69 -24.23 3.35
N ALA A 94 -11.79 -24.95 3.16
CA ALA A 94 -12.06 -26.26 3.77
C ALA A 94 -12.06 -27.38 2.72
N ASP A 95 -11.71 -28.58 3.14
CA ASP A 95 -11.82 -29.78 2.32
C ASP A 95 -13.27 -30.28 2.25
N GLN A 96 -13.49 -31.37 1.49
CA GLN A 96 -14.81 -32.02 1.36
C GLN A 96 -15.39 -32.54 2.69
N HIS A 97 -14.56 -32.68 3.73
CA HIS A 97 -14.96 -33.11 5.06
C HIS A 97 -15.17 -31.96 6.05
N GLY A 98 -15.10 -30.70 5.56
CA GLY A 98 -15.25 -29.53 6.39
C GLY A 98 -14.02 -29.17 7.24
N ARG A 99 -12.87 -29.82 6.99
CA ARG A 99 -11.63 -29.50 7.70
C ARG A 99 -10.98 -28.28 7.09
N GLU A 100 -10.67 -27.30 7.90
CA GLU A 100 -9.94 -26.11 7.51
C GLU A 100 -8.52 -26.48 7.03
N ARG A 101 -8.16 -26.09 5.82
CA ARG A 101 -6.84 -26.26 5.23
C ARG A 101 -6.04 -24.98 5.24
N GLU A 102 -6.72 -23.87 5.05
CA GLU A 102 -6.07 -22.57 4.87
C GLU A 102 -6.97 -21.46 5.41
N ARG A 103 -6.34 -20.46 6.02
CA ARG A 103 -7.00 -19.27 6.54
C ARG A 103 -6.25 -18.02 6.07
N ASN A 104 -6.93 -17.18 5.32
CA ASN A 104 -6.38 -15.97 4.72
C ASN A 104 -7.09 -14.74 5.26
N LYS A 105 -6.33 -13.82 5.86
CA LYS A 105 -6.86 -12.52 6.31
C LYS A 105 -7.07 -11.60 5.12
N VAL A 106 -8.20 -10.91 5.11
CA VAL A 106 -8.58 -9.97 4.07
C VAL A 106 -8.81 -8.59 4.68
N PRO A 107 -8.13 -7.55 4.19
CA PRO A 107 -8.26 -6.21 4.75
C PRO A 107 -9.60 -5.57 4.37
N TYR A 108 -9.99 -4.54 5.16
CA TYR A 108 -11.11 -3.67 4.84
C TYR A 108 -10.93 -3.02 3.47
N GLY A 109 -11.98 -3.01 2.66
CA GLY A 109 -11.96 -2.45 1.31
C GLY A 109 -11.48 -3.40 0.22
N ALA A 110 -11.12 -4.64 0.57
CA ALA A 110 -10.74 -5.63 -0.43
C ALA A 110 -11.95 -6.07 -1.27
N LEU A 111 -11.70 -6.29 -2.55
CA LEU A 111 -12.65 -6.88 -3.49
C LEU A 111 -12.53 -8.40 -3.42
N LEU A 112 -13.64 -9.09 -3.17
CA LEU A 112 -13.70 -10.53 -3.18
C LEU A 112 -13.99 -11.03 -4.59
N ASN A 113 -13.14 -11.91 -5.08
CA ASN A 113 -13.32 -12.57 -6.39
C ASN A 113 -14.06 -13.90 -6.25
N VAL A 114 -14.40 -14.29 -5.02
CA VAL A 114 -15.02 -15.57 -4.69
C VAL A 114 -16.29 -15.37 -3.88
N LYS A 115 -17.20 -16.34 -3.95
CA LYS A 115 -18.46 -16.36 -3.20
C LYS A 115 -18.40 -17.42 -2.10
N PRO A 116 -19.18 -17.31 -1.03
CA PRO A 116 -19.29 -18.37 -0.04
C PRO A 116 -19.76 -19.68 -0.69
N ASP A 117 -19.28 -20.80 -0.16
CA ASP A 117 -19.56 -22.17 -0.62
C ASP A 117 -19.11 -22.51 -2.05
N GLN A 118 -18.32 -21.64 -2.67
CA GLN A 118 -17.72 -21.88 -3.98
C GLN A 118 -16.58 -22.88 -3.89
N SER A 119 -16.57 -23.89 -4.78
CA SER A 119 -15.42 -24.76 -4.99
C SER A 119 -14.36 -24.05 -5.80
N LEU A 120 -13.10 -24.17 -5.40
CA LEU A 120 -11.98 -23.57 -6.09
C LEU A 120 -10.76 -24.51 -6.16
N LYS A 121 -9.86 -24.17 -7.06
CA LYS A 121 -8.54 -24.81 -7.22
C LYS A 121 -7.44 -23.91 -6.68
N ALA A 122 -6.34 -24.53 -6.29
CA ALA A 122 -5.12 -23.81 -5.94
C ALA A 122 -4.71 -22.83 -7.05
N GLY A 123 -4.18 -21.66 -6.68
CA GLY A 123 -3.83 -20.58 -7.60
C GLY A 123 -4.99 -19.62 -7.96
N THR A 124 -6.20 -19.86 -7.46
CA THR A 124 -7.32 -18.93 -7.66
C THR A 124 -7.15 -17.70 -6.76
N VAL A 125 -7.26 -16.50 -7.34
CA VAL A 125 -7.22 -15.24 -6.60
C VAL A 125 -8.50 -15.10 -5.77
N LEU A 126 -8.36 -15.06 -4.44
CA LEU A 126 -9.49 -14.98 -3.50
C LEU A 126 -9.97 -13.54 -3.34
N ALA A 127 -9.04 -12.62 -3.16
CA ALA A 127 -9.30 -11.22 -2.97
C ALA A 127 -8.16 -10.36 -3.49
N ASN A 128 -8.47 -9.14 -3.89
CA ASN A 128 -7.50 -8.14 -4.27
C ASN A 128 -7.84 -6.78 -3.63
N TRP A 129 -6.82 -5.96 -3.40
CA TRP A 129 -6.96 -4.62 -2.83
C TRP A 129 -5.82 -3.72 -3.27
N ASP A 130 -6.03 -2.41 -3.15
CA ASP A 130 -4.94 -1.44 -3.29
C ASP A 130 -4.35 -1.14 -1.91
N PRO A 131 -3.09 -1.52 -1.65
CA PRO A 131 -2.44 -1.28 -0.36
C PRO A 131 -2.20 0.21 -0.07
N LEU A 132 -2.30 1.07 -1.08
CA LEU A 132 -2.06 2.51 -0.98
C LEU A 132 -3.32 3.28 -0.64
N THR A 133 -4.50 2.69 -0.83
CA THR A 133 -5.78 3.33 -0.56
C THR A 133 -6.45 2.71 0.67
N ARG A 134 -7.14 3.56 1.43
CA ARG A 134 -8.05 3.15 2.50
C ARG A 134 -9.43 3.72 2.19
N PRO A 135 -10.25 2.99 1.44
CA PRO A 135 -11.58 3.46 1.05
C PRO A 135 -12.47 3.61 2.28
N ILE A 136 -13.39 4.57 2.24
CA ILE A 136 -14.51 4.66 3.16
C ILE A 136 -15.73 4.16 2.41
N ILE A 137 -16.29 3.04 2.87
CA ILE A 137 -17.36 2.33 2.17
C ILE A 137 -18.67 2.50 2.96
N THR A 138 -19.72 2.92 2.28
CA THR A 138 -21.05 3.00 2.87
C THR A 138 -21.70 1.61 2.98
N GLU A 139 -22.36 1.35 4.11
CA GLU A 139 -23.15 0.14 4.32
C GLU A 139 -24.63 0.34 3.91
N PHE A 140 -25.04 1.59 3.74
CA PHE A 140 -26.44 1.94 3.46
C PHE A 140 -26.56 2.76 2.18
N ALA A 141 -27.70 2.65 1.51
CA ALA A 141 -28.04 3.50 0.39
C ALA A 141 -28.46 4.90 0.89
N GLY A 142 -28.10 5.95 0.14
CA GLY A 142 -28.43 7.32 0.51
C GLY A 142 -27.72 8.34 -0.35
N LYS A 143 -27.96 9.62 -0.08
CA LYS A 143 -27.27 10.74 -0.73
C LYS A 143 -26.09 11.20 0.09
N ALA A 144 -24.90 11.21 -0.51
CA ALA A 144 -23.71 11.74 0.14
C ALA A 144 -23.75 13.29 0.14
N LYS A 145 -23.61 13.90 1.32
CA LYS A 145 -23.49 15.33 1.51
C LYS A 145 -22.13 15.64 2.14
N PHE A 146 -21.40 16.55 1.52
CA PHE A 146 -20.17 17.07 2.09
C PHE A 146 -20.48 18.21 3.07
N GLU A 147 -19.86 18.15 4.24
CA GLU A 147 -19.98 19.17 5.28
C GLU A 147 -18.57 19.67 5.65
N ASN A 148 -18.44 21.00 5.77
CA ASN A 148 -17.15 21.65 6.04
C ASN A 148 -16.06 21.33 4.98
N VAL A 149 -16.45 21.11 3.75
CA VAL A 149 -15.53 20.88 2.61
C VAL A 149 -15.43 22.19 1.83
N GLU A 150 -14.43 23.01 2.18
CA GLU A 150 -14.18 24.31 1.57
C GLU A 150 -12.81 24.31 0.91
N GLU A 151 -12.76 24.61 -0.38
CA GLU A 151 -11.51 24.65 -1.15
C GLU A 151 -10.63 25.81 -0.67
N GLY A 152 -9.35 25.55 -0.42
CA GLY A 152 -8.39 26.49 0.15
C GLY A 152 -8.42 26.60 1.68
N VAL A 153 -9.45 26.06 2.34
CA VAL A 153 -9.60 26.10 3.81
C VAL A 153 -9.42 24.70 4.41
N THR A 154 -10.25 23.76 4.04
CA THR A 154 -10.22 22.39 4.58
C THR A 154 -9.73 21.37 3.55
N VAL A 155 -9.89 21.66 2.27
CA VAL A 155 -9.43 20.81 1.16
C VAL A 155 -8.65 21.62 0.14
N ALA A 156 -7.70 20.99 -0.53
CA ALA A 156 -6.96 21.53 -1.65
C ALA A 156 -7.25 20.69 -2.90
N ARG A 157 -7.38 21.35 -4.03
CA ARG A 157 -7.48 20.67 -5.32
C ARG A 157 -6.10 20.29 -5.79
N GLN A 158 -5.88 19.01 -6.00
CA GLN A 158 -4.67 18.49 -6.64
C GLN A 158 -5.03 17.98 -8.03
N ILE A 159 -4.24 18.41 -9.00
CA ILE A 159 -4.35 17.94 -10.38
C ILE A 159 -3.23 16.93 -10.60
N ASP A 160 -3.59 15.74 -11.00
CA ASP A 160 -2.64 14.72 -11.41
C ASP A 160 -2.17 15.06 -12.82
N GLU A 161 -0.91 15.43 -12.95
CA GLU A 161 -0.31 15.85 -14.24
C GLU A 161 -0.28 14.72 -15.29
N ALA A 162 -0.30 13.46 -14.83
CA ALA A 162 -0.27 12.31 -15.73
C ALA A 162 -1.65 11.97 -16.30
N THR A 163 -2.70 12.09 -15.49
CA THR A 163 -4.07 11.69 -15.86
C THR A 163 -4.99 12.88 -16.17
N GLY A 164 -4.59 14.12 -15.80
CA GLY A 164 -5.39 15.32 -15.90
C GLY A 164 -6.60 15.37 -14.94
N LEU A 165 -6.74 14.37 -14.07
CA LEU A 165 -7.84 14.29 -13.11
C LEU A 165 -7.58 15.20 -11.91
N SER A 166 -8.60 15.95 -11.51
CA SER A 166 -8.53 16.75 -10.29
C SER A 166 -9.15 16.01 -9.12
N THR A 167 -8.40 15.91 -8.02
CA THR A 167 -8.86 15.32 -6.77
C THR A 167 -8.87 16.37 -5.66
N LEU A 168 -9.84 16.27 -4.75
CA LEU A 168 -9.88 17.09 -3.54
C LEU A 168 -9.16 16.33 -2.42
N VAL A 169 -8.12 16.92 -1.87
CA VAL A 169 -7.31 16.36 -0.80
C VAL A 169 -7.51 17.18 0.47
N VAL A 170 -7.78 16.51 1.58
CA VAL A 170 -7.95 17.17 2.88
C VAL A 170 -6.62 17.76 3.33
N ILE A 171 -6.62 19.06 3.65
CA ILE A 171 -5.45 19.75 4.20
C ILE A 171 -5.26 19.31 5.66
N ASP A 172 -4.03 18.93 6.04
CA ASP A 172 -3.71 18.59 7.43
C ASP A 172 -4.10 19.75 8.36
N ALA A 173 -4.81 19.43 9.46
CA ALA A 173 -5.24 20.42 10.46
C ALA A 173 -4.07 21.22 11.04
N ARG A 174 -2.85 20.67 11.06
CA ARG A 174 -1.63 21.35 11.52
C ARG A 174 -1.19 22.47 10.58
N ARG A 175 -1.53 22.38 9.30
CA ARG A 175 -1.18 23.34 8.26
C ARG A 175 -2.25 24.40 8.04
N ARG A 176 -3.41 24.26 8.72
CA ARG A 176 -4.51 25.23 8.66
C ARG A 176 -4.29 26.37 9.63
N GLY A 177 -4.85 27.52 9.32
CA GLY A 177 -4.85 28.68 10.23
C GLY A 177 -5.56 28.41 11.56
N PRO A 178 -5.26 29.17 12.62
CA PRO A 178 -5.79 28.92 13.98
C PRO A 178 -7.33 28.93 14.03
N ALA A 179 -7.99 29.72 13.21
CA ALA A 179 -9.46 29.82 13.16
C ALA A 179 -10.12 28.56 12.55
N THR A 180 -9.40 27.78 11.74
CA THR A 180 -9.96 26.64 11.00
C THR A 180 -9.45 25.28 11.48
N LYS A 181 -8.56 25.27 12.49
CA LYS A 181 -8.00 24.03 13.06
C LYS A 181 -9.06 23.08 13.61
N GLY A 182 -10.16 23.60 14.15
CA GLY A 182 -11.27 22.82 14.70
C GLY A 182 -12.27 22.31 13.67
N VAL A 183 -12.24 22.85 12.46
CA VAL A 183 -13.18 22.47 11.40
C VAL A 183 -12.73 21.15 10.76
N ARG A 184 -13.60 20.14 10.83
CA ARG A 184 -13.33 18.83 10.24
C ARG A 184 -14.20 18.62 9.01
N PRO A 185 -13.63 18.37 7.82
CA PRO A 185 -14.42 17.98 6.66
C PRO A 185 -15.03 16.60 6.92
N GLN A 186 -16.30 16.47 6.60
CA GLN A 186 -17.09 15.26 6.84
C GLN A 186 -17.92 14.91 5.60
N VAL A 187 -18.19 13.62 5.44
CA VAL A 187 -19.18 13.11 4.49
C VAL A 187 -20.34 12.54 5.30
N LYS A 188 -21.51 13.12 5.14
CA LYS A 188 -22.75 12.62 5.73
C LYS A 188 -23.52 11.82 4.68
N LEU A 189 -24.13 10.75 5.12
CA LEU A 189 -25.06 9.97 4.30
C LEU A 189 -26.47 10.34 4.77
N LEU A 190 -27.26 10.88 3.85
CA LEU A 190 -28.63 11.30 4.11
C LEU A 190 -29.61 10.26 3.56
N ASN A 191 -30.69 10.01 4.28
CA ASN A 191 -31.81 9.23 3.81
C ASN A 191 -32.54 9.92 2.66
N GLU A 192 -33.52 9.26 2.07
CA GLU A 192 -34.39 9.86 1.03
C GLU A 192 -35.20 11.07 1.56
N THR A 193 -35.43 11.12 2.86
CA THR A 193 -36.12 12.23 3.56
C THR A 193 -35.22 13.41 3.88
N GLY A 194 -33.89 13.28 3.71
CA GLY A 194 -32.94 14.38 3.90
C GLY A 194 -32.41 14.54 5.33
N ASP A 195 -32.66 13.57 6.21
CA ASP A 195 -32.15 13.49 7.59
C ASP A 195 -30.92 12.55 7.68
#